data_66a4c0f4d0b7e9ad45d98e850a30076f
#
_entry.id   66a4c0f4d0b7e9ad45d98e850a30076f
#
_cell.length_a   1.000
_cell.length_b   1.000
_cell.length_c   1.000
_cell.angle_alpha   90.00
_cell.angle_beta   90.00
_cell.angle_gamma   90.00
#
_symmetry.space_group_name_H-M   'P 1'
#
loop_
_entity.id
_entity.type
_entity.pdbx_description
1 polymer ?
#
loop_
_entity_poly.entity_id
_entity_poly.type
_entity_poly.pdbx_seq_one_letter_code
_entity_poly.pdbx_strand_id
1 'polypeptide(L)'
;MSRIFAHTAMLDFAVARSAMTGLNMDRLGGSVASFDNLYLPRLHRAGYVAPNASTDHTASPGGFVLDSQPGIYDHVLVLDFKSLYPSIIRTFCIDPLGLALGGDESLSQDATVPGFLEARFAREGHILPELIRQLWDQRDAAKGASDEPLSQAIKIIMNSFYGVLGSPGCRFFDARLASSITRRGHQILGRTRDYIEAAGHRVIYGDTDSVFVWIHEAGDSEEAHQAGRELERALNKWWRDELAREFQLDSVLELEFETHYQRFLMPTVRGSDKGSKKRYAGVVSRGGEDRLVFKGLENVRTDWTRLARDFQLELYRRVFMDEPFEDYVRQVTAALRAGERDADLVYRKRLRRRLDDYQRNVPPHVQAARLCEQRGLPVPRRGSWVEYVITTAGAEPAQAPLAPLDYEQYVERQLQPVADGI
;
A
#
# COMPACT_ATOMS: atom_id res chain seq x y z
N MET A 1 18.59 5.17 -21.36
CA MET A 1 17.23 5.69 -21.30
C MET A 1 16.30 4.86 -22.19
N SER A 2 16.48 4.76 -23.50
CA SER A 2 15.60 4.01 -24.44
C SER A 2 15.33 2.56 -24.04
N ARG A 3 16.32 1.81 -23.51
CA ARG A 3 16.14 0.44 -23.03
C ARG A 3 15.19 0.34 -21.81
N ILE A 4 15.19 1.36 -20.93
CA ILE A 4 14.27 1.42 -19.77
C ILE A 4 12.84 1.61 -20.30
N PHE A 5 12.63 2.58 -21.18
CA PHE A 5 11.31 2.83 -21.77
C PHE A 5 10.74 1.60 -22.50
N ALA A 6 11.57 0.91 -23.28
CA ALA A 6 11.15 -0.32 -23.98
C ALA A 6 10.82 -1.46 -22.99
N HIS A 7 11.63 -1.63 -21.94
CA HIS A 7 11.43 -2.70 -20.96
C HIS A 7 10.18 -2.47 -20.07
N THR A 8 9.86 -1.21 -19.77
CA THR A 8 8.77 -0.84 -18.84
C THR A 8 7.48 -0.44 -19.55
N ALA A 9 7.43 -0.46 -20.88
CA ALA A 9 6.32 0.08 -21.68
C ALA A 9 5.87 1.50 -21.24
N MET A 10 6.80 2.31 -20.71
CA MET A 10 6.50 3.61 -20.10
C MET A 10 5.96 4.62 -21.10
N LEU A 11 6.37 4.52 -22.37
CA LEU A 11 5.86 5.39 -23.43
C LEU A 11 4.39 5.08 -23.72
N ASP A 12 4.05 3.80 -23.90
CA ASP A 12 2.69 3.36 -24.16
C ASP A 12 1.77 3.74 -23.01
N PHE A 13 2.22 3.57 -21.77
CA PHE A 13 1.53 4.05 -20.57
C PHE A 13 1.30 5.58 -20.61
N ALA A 14 2.32 6.37 -20.96
CA ALA A 14 2.21 7.84 -21.01
C ALA A 14 1.23 8.30 -22.10
N VAL A 15 1.26 7.64 -23.26
CA VAL A 15 0.31 7.89 -24.37
C VAL A 15 -1.12 7.54 -23.94
N ALA A 16 -1.33 6.34 -23.39
CA ALA A 16 -2.64 5.90 -22.91
C ALA A 16 -3.21 6.86 -21.86
N ARG A 17 -2.39 7.24 -20.88
CA ARG A 17 -2.78 8.22 -19.84
C ARG A 17 -3.14 9.58 -20.46
N SER A 18 -2.34 10.10 -21.37
CA SER A 18 -2.58 11.38 -22.05
C SER A 18 -3.88 11.36 -22.85
N ALA A 19 -4.09 10.31 -23.65
CA ALA A 19 -5.29 10.14 -24.45
C ALA A 19 -6.56 10.08 -23.59
N MET A 20 -6.51 9.39 -22.47
CA MET A 20 -7.66 9.25 -21.57
C MET A 20 -7.96 10.51 -20.76
N THR A 21 -6.95 11.26 -20.33
CA THR A 21 -7.12 12.37 -19.40
C THR A 21 -7.05 13.75 -20.05
N GLY A 22 -6.66 13.82 -21.32
CA GLY A 22 -6.39 15.09 -22.01
C GLY A 22 -5.19 15.87 -21.45
N LEU A 23 -4.37 15.26 -20.58
CA LEU A 23 -3.13 15.88 -20.09
C LEU A 23 -1.99 15.70 -21.07
N ASN A 24 -1.16 16.73 -21.21
CA ASN A 24 0.09 16.61 -21.96
C ASN A 24 1.00 15.52 -21.38
N MET A 25 1.74 14.83 -22.24
CA MET A 25 2.61 13.70 -21.85
C MET A 25 3.73 14.10 -20.88
N ASP A 26 4.21 15.33 -20.94
CA ASP A 26 5.25 15.89 -20.06
C ASP A 26 4.73 16.30 -18.68
N ARG A 27 3.42 16.35 -18.47
CA ARG A 27 2.81 16.71 -17.20
C ARG A 27 2.74 15.50 -16.28
N LEU A 28 3.78 15.32 -15.46
CA LEU A 28 3.81 14.30 -14.42
C LEU A 28 2.98 14.75 -13.20
N GLY A 29 2.26 13.81 -12.57
CA GLY A 29 1.58 14.03 -11.28
C GLY A 29 0.33 14.91 -11.33
N GLY A 30 -0.33 15.05 -12.45
CA GLY A 30 -1.51 15.91 -12.61
C GLY A 30 -2.86 15.25 -12.26
N SER A 31 -3.00 14.52 -11.14
CA SER A 31 -4.24 13.79 -10.80
C SER A 31 -5.47 14.70 -10.66
N VAL A 32 -5.31 15.89 -10.06
CA VAL A 32 -6.41 16.88 -9.96
C VAL A 32 -6.81 17.36 -11.35
N ALA A 33 -5.86 17.73 -12.19
CA ALA A 33 -6.16 18.16 -13.55
C ALA A 33 -6.72 17.03 -14.43
N SER A 34 -6.29 15.77 -14.21
CA SER A 34 -6.92 14.61 -14.86
C SER A 34 -8.38 14.47 -14.48
N PHE A 35 -8.68 14.62 -13.19
CA PHE A 35 -10.06 14.59 -12.69
C PHE A 35 -10.88 15.72 -13.29
N ASP A 36 -10.40 16.97 -13.24
CA ASP A 36 -11.06 18.11 -13.81
C ASP A 36 -11.38 17.92 -15.30
N ASN A 37 -10.43 17.46 -16.09
CA ASN A 37 -10.63 17.21 -17.52
C ASN A 37 -11.67 16.11 -17.81
N LEU A 38 -11.82 15.14 -16.91
CA LEU A 38 -12.82 14.09 -17.04
C LEU A 38 -14.19 14.49 -16.50
N TYR A 39 -14.22 15.22 -15.39
CA TYR A 39 -15.45 15.52 -14.67
C TYR A 39 -16.15 16.81 -15.18
N LEU A 40 -15.41 17.91 -15.38
CA LEU A 40 -15.99 19.21 -15.76
C LEU A 40 -16.82 19.18 -17.05
N PRO A 41 -16.37 18.54 -18.16
CA PRO A 41 -17.17 18.49 -19.36
C PRO A 41 -18.50 17.76 -19.19
N ARG A 42 -18.54 16.77 -18.28
CA ARG A 42 -19.78 16.06 -17.93
C ARG A 42 -20.71 16.92 -17.10
N LEU A 43 -20.15 17.62 -16.11
CA LEU A 43 -20.88 18.55 -15.25
C LEU A 43 -21.53 19.67 -16.06
N HIS A 44 -20.78 20.28 -16.96
CA HIS A 44 -21.28 21.36 -17.83
C HIS A 44 -22.38 20.87 -18.80
N ARG A 45 -22.22 19.66 -19.35
CA ARG A 45 -23.28 19.07 -20.20
C ARG A 45 -24.54 18.73 -19.41
N ALA A 46 -24.43 18.48 -18.13
CA ALA A 46 -25.58 18.32 -17.23
C ALA A 46 -26.20 19.65 -16.79
N GLY A 47 -25.67 20.79 -17.26
CA GLY A 47 -26.23 22.14 -16.98
C GLY A 47 -25.72 22.79 -15.69
N TYR A 48 -24.68 22.22 -15.04
CA TYR A 48 -24.16 22.74 -13.79
C TYR A 48 -22.81 23.44 -13.96
N VAL A 49 -22.50 24.36 -13.05
CA VAL A 49 -21.22 25.08 -12.99
C VAL A 49 -20.44 24.60 -11.76
N ALA A 50 -19.16 24.35 -11.96
CA ALA A 50 -18.29 23.91 -10.89
C ALA A 50 -18.05 25.04 -9.85
N PRO A 51 -17.87 24.68 -8.56
CA PRO A 51 -17.51 25.66 -7.53
C PRO A 51 -16.08 26.16 -7.72
N ASN A 52 -15.75 27.27 -7.06
CA ASN A 52 -14.36 27.66 -6.84
C ASN A 52 -13.69 26.70 -5.83
N ALA A 53 -12.35 26.64 -5.86
CA ALA A 53 -11.61 25.86 -4.87
C ALA A 53 -11.94 26.36 -3.45
N SER A 54 -12.20 25.41 -2.55
CA SER A 54 -12.47 25.72 -1.15
C SER A 54 -11.22 26.23 -0.43
N THR A 55 -11.42 27.11 0.55
CA THR A 55 -10.38 27.50 1.53
C THR A 55 -10.42 26.61 2.78
N ASP A 56 -11.40 25.74 2.91
CA ASP A 56 -11.47 24.75 3.97
C ASP A 56 -10.42 23.65 3.72
N HIS A 57 -9.70 23.26 4.78
CA HIS A 57 -8.65 22.25 4.74
C HIS A 57 -8.88 21.15 5.77
N THR A 58 -10.13 20.89 6.14
CA THR A 58 -10.49 19.82 7.08
C THR A 58 -10.03 18.47 6.54
N ALA A 59 -9.15 17.80 7.27
CA ALA A 59 -8.60 16.52 6.87
C ALA A 59 -9.62 15.39 7.04
N SER A 60 -9.70 14.50 6.06
CA SER A 60 -10.41 13.23 6.16
C SER A 60 -9.52 12.15 6.76
N PRO A 61 -10.05 11.16 7.51
CA PRO A 61 -9.28 10.01 7.94
C PRO A 61 -8.75 9.21 6.74
N GLY A 62 -7.55 8.65 6.88
CA GLY A 62 -6.96 7.78 5.87
C GLY A 62 -7.56 6.36 5.87
N GLY A 63 -6.90 5.44 5.16
CA GLY A 63 -7.25 4.02 5.17
C GLY A 63 -7.13 3.42 6.57
N PHE A 64 -7.98 2.44 6.86
CA PHE A 64 -8.04 1.77 8.15
C PHE A 64 -7.15 0.52 8.14
N VAL A 65 -6.43 0.32 9.23
CA VAL A 65 -5.62 -0.86 9.44
C VAL A 65 -6.09 -1.51 10.73
N LEU A 66 -6.58 -2.74 10.64
CA LEU A 66 -6.96 -3.52 11.81
C LEU A 66 -5.74 -3.78 12.70
N ASP A 67 -5.97 -4.05 13.96
CA ASP A 67 -4.91 -4.48 14.86
C ASP A 67 -4.40 -5.85 14.40
N SER A 68 -3.08 -5.97 14.32
CA SER A 68 -2.42 -7.19 13.91
C SER A 68 -2.14 -8.08 15.12
N GLN A 69 -2.32 -9.37 14.95
CA GLN A 69 -1.98 -10.38 15.95
C GLN A 69 -0.62 -10.98 15.57
N PRO A 70 0.45 -10.74 16.38
CA PRO A 70 1.76 -11.29 16.08
C PRO A 70 1.77 -12.80 16.29
N GLY A 71 2.60 -13.50 15.53
CA GLY A 71 2.76 -14.94 15.62
C GLY A 71 3.12 -15.59 14.29
N ILE A 72 3.33 -16.89 14.37
CA ILE A 72 3.51 -17.76 13.20
C ILE A 72 2.22 -18.57 13.04
N TYR A 73 1.70 -18.60 11.83
CA TYR A 73 0.42 -19.23 11.50
C TYR A 73 0.58 -20.13 10.30
N ASP A 74 -0.05 -21.29 10.33
CA ASP A 74 -0.24 -22.14 9.15
C ASP A 74 -1.57 -21.75 8.48
N HIS A 75 -1.62 -21.84 7.15
CA HIS A 75 -2.81 -21.59 6.34
C HIS A 75 -3.50 -20.23 6.57
N VAL A 76 -2.82 -19.15 6.19
CA VAL A 76 -3.39 -17.81 6.18
C VAL A 76 -3.84 -17.43 4.78
N LEU A 77 -5.11 -17.09 4.64
CA LEU A 77 -5.70 -16.61 3.39
C LEU A 77 -5.74 -15.08 3.35
N VAL A 78 -5.49 -14.51 2.19
CA VAL A 78 -5.73 -13.09 1.93
C VAL A 78 -6.96 -12.96 1.04
N LEU A 79 -7.96 -12.29 1.57
CA LEU A 79 -9.15 -11.87 0.85
C LEU A 79 -9.06 -10.36 0.63
N ASP A 80 -9.11 -9.92 -0.63
CA ASP A 80 -8.89 -8.53 -1.04
C ASP A 80 -10.09 -7.97 -1.80
N PHE A 81 -10.52 -6.75 -1.46
CA PHE A 81 -11.57 -6.07 -2.20
C PHE A 81 -11.02 -5.45 -3.49
N LYS A 82 -11.51 -5.91 -4.61
CA LYS A 82 -11.15 -5.40 -5.92
C LYS A 82 -11.47 -3.91 -6.06
N SER A 83 -10.42 -3.08 -6.08
CA SER A 83 -10.54 -1.63 -6.21
C SER A 83 -11.56 -1.04 -5.22
N LEU A 84 -11.40 -1.26 -3.92
CA LEU A 84 -12.37 -0.93 -2.86
C LEU A 84 -12.95 0.48 -2.97
N TYR A 85 -12.13 1.53 -3.08
CA TYR A 85 -12.63 2.91 -3.11
C TYR A 85 -13.45 3.24 -4.37
N PRO A 86 -13.05 2.86 -5.58
CA PRO A 86 -13.91 2.94 -6.76
C PRO A 86 -15.23 2.19 -6.60
N SER A 87 -15.23 0.99 -6.00
CA SER A 87 -16.43 0.21 -5.74
C SER A 87 -17.35 0.91 -4.73
N ILE A 88 -16.80 1.50 -3.67
CA ILE A 88 -17.56 2.32 -2.70
C ILE A 88 -18.20 3.53 -3.37
N ILE A 89 -17.45 4.27 -4.19
CA ILE A 89 -17.96 5.44 -4.92
C ILE A 89 -19.16 5.03 -5.79
N ARG A 90 -19.05 3.93 -6.51
CA ARG A 90 -20.14 3.43 -7.36
C ARG A 90 -21.34 2.95 -6.55
N THR A 91 -21.12 2.12 -5.55
CA THR A 91 -22.20 1.52 -4.75
C THR A 91 -22.99 2.56 -3.96
N PHE A 92 -22.30 3.52 -3.34
CA PHE A 92 -22.94 4.52 -2.47
C PHE A 92 -23.19 5.87 -3.14
N CYS A 93 -23.14 5.93 -4.47
CA CYS A 93 -23.39 7.13 -5.27
C CYS A 93 -22.57 8.36 -4.84
N ILE A 94 -21.34 8.16 -4.34
CA ILE A 94 -20.50 9.25 -3.82
C ILE A 94 -20.02 10.10 -5.00
N ASP A 95 -20.48 11.34 -5.05
CA ASP A 95 -20.27 12.24 -6.18
C ASP A 95 -20.34 13.71 -5.72
N PRO A 96 -19.49 14.62 -6.25
CA PRO A 96 -19.58 16.05 -5.95
C PRO A 96 -20.94 16.66 -6.32
N LEU A 97 -21.49 16.37 -7.50
CA LEU A 97 -22.82 16.83 -7.90
C LEU A 97 -23.90 16.14 -7.07
N GLY A 98 -23.78 14.83 -6.86
CA GLY A 98 -24.69 14.05 -6.02
C GLY A 98 -24.75 14.56 -4.58
N LEU A 99 -23.63 15.06 -4.02
CA LEU A 99 -23.59 15.71 -2.70
C LEU A 99 -24.35 17.05 -2.71
N ALA A 100 -24.15 17.86 -3.75
CA ALA A 100 -24.86 19.14 -3.87
C ALA A 100 -26.38 18.95 -4.02
N LEU A 101 -26.80 18.00 -4.87
CA LEU A 101 -28.22 17.67 -5.07
C LEU A 101 -28.81 17.03 -3.81
N GLY A 102 -28.08 16.10 -3.16
CA GLY A 102 -28.57 15.44 -1.94
C GLY A 102 -28.69 16.35 -0.72
N GLY A 103 -28.11 17.56 -0.78
CA GLY A 103 -28.26 18.61 0.22
C GLY A 103 -29.58 19.42 0.08
N ASP A 104 -30.35 19.21 -0.98
CA ASP A 104 -31.65 19.84 -1.15
C ASP A 104 -32.63 19.26 -0.15
N GLU A 105 -33.19 20.13 0.73
CA GLU A 105 -34.14 19.75 1.77
C GLU A 105 -35.48 19.25 1.21
N SER A 106 -35.79 19.57 -0.06
CA SER A 106 -36.99 19.07 -0.73
C SER A 106 -36.92 17.59 -1.11
N LEU A 107 -35.72 17.01 -1.19
CA LEU A 107 -35.55 15.61 -1.51
C LEU A 107 -35.91 14.69 -0.32
N SER A 108 -36.70 13.66 -0.59
CA SER A 108 -37.02 12.63 0.41
C SER A 108 -35.76 11.87 0.83
N GLN A 109 -35.79 11.26 2.01
CA GLN A 109 -34.69 10.42 2.47
C GLN A 109 -34.44 9.24 1.52
N ASP A 110 -35.48 8.66 0.95
CA ASP A 110 -35.39 7.53 0.01
C ASP A 110 -34.76 7.92 -1.33
N ALA A 111 -34.76 9.18 -1.71
CA ALA A 111 -34.08 9.69 -2.91
C ALA A 111 -32.59 9.91 -2.72
N THR A 112 -32.08 9.65 -1.52
CA THR A 112 -30.65 9.85 -1.20
C THR A 112 -30.02 8.63 -0.55
N VAL A 113 -28.70 8.54 -0.67
CA VAL A 113 -27.84 7.57 0.04
C VAL A 113 -27.11 8.32 1.15
N PRO A 114 -27.19 7.87 2.43
CA PRO A 114 -26.50 8.52 3.52
C PRO A 114 -24.98 8.29 3.43
N GLY A 115 -24.22 9.37 3.60
CA GLY A 115 -22.77 9.36 3.76
C GLY A 115 -22.34 9.58 5.21
N PHE A 116 -21.14 10.14 5.38
CA PHE A 116 -20.58 10.53 6.68
C PHE A 116 -20.50 12.05 6.78
N LEU A 117 -20.43 12.56 8.01
CA LEU A 117 -20.45 14.00 8.30
C LEU A 117 -21.72 14.67 7.75
N GLU A 118 -22.85 14.01 7.97
CA GLU A 118 -24.19 14.46 7.51
C GLU A 118 -24.34 14.58 5.99
N ALA A 119 -23.42 13.96 5.23
CA ALA A 119 -23.53 13.91 3.78
C ALA A 119 -24.74 13.06 3.36
N ARG A 120 -25.41 13.55 2.31
CA ARG A 120 -26.46 12.82 1.58
C ARG A 120 -26.12 12.90 0.10
N PHE A 121 -26.12 11.77 -0.58
CA PHE A 121 -25.83 11.70 -2.01
C PHE A 121 -27.12 11.37 -2.77
N ALA A 122 -27.44 12.16 -3.78
CA ALA A 122 -28.59 11.86 -4.64
C ALA A 122 -28.39 10.51 -5.33
N ARG A 123 -29.44 9.68 -5.37
CA ARG A 123 -29.40 8.37 -6.06
C ARG A 123 -29.32 8.52 -7.56
N GLU A 124 -29.81 9.62 -8.11
CA GLU A 124 -29.81 9.94 -9.52
C GLU A 124 -29.05 11.23 -9.80
N GLY A 125 -28.68 11.46 -11.07
CA GLY A 125 -28.01 12.69 -11.49
C GLY A 125 -26.54 12.77 -11.13
N HIS A 126 -25.94 11.72 -10.57
CA HIS A 126 -24.52 11.64 -10.25
C HIS A 126 -23.64 11.39 -11.49
N ILE A 127 -22.39 11.87 -11.47
CA ILE A 127 -21.45 11.81 -12.59
C ILE A 127 -20.31 10.83 -12.31
N LEU A 128 -19.69 10.89 -11.10
CA LEU A 128 -18.49 10.14 -10.80
C LEU A 128 -18.70 8.62 -10.79
N PRO A 129 -19.77 8.06 -10.20
CA PRO A 129 -20.08 6.64 -10.27
C PRO A 129 -20.13 6.11 -11.71
N GLU A 130 -20.78 6.86 -12.60
CA GLU A 130 -20.89 6.50 -14.01
C GLU A 130 -19.54 6.63 -14.75
N LEU A 131 -18.75 7.64 -14.46
CA LEU A 131 -17.40 7.79 -14.97
C LEU A 131 -16.53 6.61 -14.57
N ILE A 132 -16.58 6.19 -13.30
CA ILE A 132 -15.82 5.03 -12.82
C ILE A 132 -16.31 3.74 -13.49
N ARG A 133 -17.62 3.57 -13.71
CA ARG A 133 -18.17 2.43 -14.44
C ARG A 133 -17.59 2.35 -15.86
N GLN A 134 -17.60 3.45 -16.61
CA GLN A 134 -17.02 3.51 -17.95
C GLN A 134 -15.54 3.19 -17.98
N LEU A 135 -14.76 3.71 -17.01
CA LEU A 135 -13.34 3.40 -16.88
C LEU A 135 -13.10 1.92 -16.53
N TRP A 136 -13.98 1.35 -15.72
CA TRP A 136 -13.90 -0.07 -15.35
C TRP A 136 -14.14 -0.96 -16.57
N ASP A 137 -15.20 -0.70 -17.34
CA ASP A 137 -15.51 -1.44 -18.57
C ASP A 137 -14.35 -1.35 -19.57
N GLN A 138 -13.76 -0.15 -19.73
CA GLN A 138 -12.56 0.04 -20.56
C GLN A 138 -11.35 -0.73 -20.06
N ARG A 139 -11.16 -0.82 -18.73
CA ARG A 139 -10.07 -1.59 -18.14
C ARG A 139 -10.24 -3.09 -18.38
N ASP A 140 -11.44 -3.60 -18.26
CA ASP A 140 -11.72 -5.00 -18.53
C ASP A 140 -11.53 -5.35 -20.02
N ALA A 141 -11.93 -4.46 -20.90
CA ALA A 141 -11.63 -4.58 -22.33
C ALA A 141 -10.11 -4.57 -22.61
N ALA A 142 -9.35 -3.67 -21.96
CA ALA A 142 -7.89 -3.62 -22.09
C ALA A 142 -7.22 -4.90 -21.60
N LYS A 143 -7.69 -5.45 -20.47
CA LYS A 143 -7.21 -6.75 -19.96
C LYS A 143 -7.50 -7.89 -20.95
N GLY A 144 -8.71 -7.94 -21.51
CA GLY A 144 -9.10 -8.91 -22.52
C GLY A 144 -8.24 -8.83 -23.79
N ALA A 145 -7.80 -7.62 -24.16
CA ALA A 145 -6.89 -7.37 -25.27
C ALA A 145 -5.39 -7.52 -24.90
N SER A 146 -5.05 -7.86 -23.65
CA SER A 146 -3.68 -7.89 -23.11
C SER A 146 -2.94 -6.56 -23.26
N ASP A 147 -3.67 -5.43 -23.24
CA ASP A 147 -3.10 -4.07 -23.23
C ASP A 147 -2.80 -3.65 -21.78
N GLU A 148 -1.68 -4.15 -21.25
CA GLU A 148 -1.23 -3.84 -19.89
C GLU A 148 -0.98 -2.35 -19.65
N PRO A 149 -0.35 -1.57 -20.54
CA PRO A 149 -0.16 -0.13 -20.36
C PRO A 149 -1.48 0.62 -20.18
N LEU A 150 -2.48 0.34 -20.99
CA LEU A 150 -3.81 0.95 -20.89
C LEU A 150 -4.53 0.51 -19.61
N SER A 151 -4.55 -0.78 -19.30
CA SER A 151 -5.14 -1.34 -18.09
C SER A 151 -4.55 -0.70 -16.82
N GLN A 152 -3.22 -0.54 -16.79
CA GLN A 152 -2.52 0.10 -15.67
C GLN A 152 -2.82 1.60 -15.59
N ALA A 153 -2.88 2.32 -16.71
CA ALA A 153 -3.24 3.73 -16.73
C ALA A 153 -4.64 3.97 -16.16
N ILE A 154 -5.61 3.15 -16.58
CA ILE A 154 -6.99 3.22 -16.06
C ILE A 154 -7.03 2.94 -14.56
N LYS A 155 -6.34 1.88 -14.10
CA LYS A 155 -6.27 1.54 -12.66
C LYS A 155 -5.74 2.70 -11.82
N ILE A 156 -4.66 3.34 -12.26
CA ILE A 156 -4.07 4.48 -11.54
C ILE A 156 -5.02 5.66 -11.50
N ILE A 157 -5.69 5.98 -12.61
CA ILE A 157 -6.64 7.09 -12.68
C ILE A 157 -7.81 6.86 -11.72
N MET A 158 -8.46 5.71 -11.79
CA MET A 158 -9.59 5.38 -10.90
C MET A 158 -9.21 5.44 -9.42
N ASN A 159 -8.07 4.86 -9.06
CA ASN A 159 -7.62 4.84 -7.66
C ASN A 159 -7.18 6.22 -7.17
N SER A 160 -6.84 7.16 -8.07
CA SER A 160 -6.46 8.52 -7.69
C SER A 160 -7.64 9.39 -7.27
N PHE A 161 -8.87 9.06 -7.67
CA PHE A 161 -10.06 9.93 -7.47
C PHE A 161 -10.34 10.20 -5.99
N TYR A 162 -10.22 9.20 -5.14
CA TYR A 162 -10.32 9.41 -3.69
C TYR A 162 -9.32 10.47 -3.20
N GLY A 163 -8.04 10.32 -3.57
CA GLY A 163 -6.99 11.26 -3.17
C GLY A 163 -7.20 12.67 -3.75
N VAL A 164 -7.80 12.77 -4.93
CA VAL A 164 -8.14 14.05 -5.56
C VAL A 164 -9.25 14.74 -4.79
N LEU A 165 -10.34 14.04 -4.48
CA LEU A 165 -11.46 14.59 -3.71
C LEU A 165 -11.08 14.98 -2.28
N GLY A 166 -10.05 14.35 -1.71
CA GLY A 166 -9.46 14.69 -0.42
C GLY A 166 -8.31 15.71 -0.50
N SER A 167 -8.04 16.30 -1.67
CA SER A 167 -6.94 17.26 -1.87
C SER A 167 -7.45 18.70 -1.86
N PRO A 168 -6.91 19.59 -0.99
CA PRO A 168 -7.28 21.01 -0.98
C PRO A 168 -7.04 21.74 -2.32
N GLY A 169 -6.20 21.20 -3.19
CA GLY A 169 -5.97 21.74 -4.55
C GLY A 169 -7.06 21.39 -5.56
N CYS A 170 -8.03 20.56 -5.20
CA CYS A 170 -9.17 20.21 -6.04
C CYS A 170 -10.34 21.15 -5.77
N ARG A 171 -10.98 21.70 -6.83
CA ARG A 171 -12.17 22.54 -6.69
C ARG A 171 -13.38 21.82 -6.10
N PHE A 172 -13.41 20.49 -6.21
CA PHE A 172 -14.44 19.63 -5.64
C PHE A 172 -14.04 19.06 -4.27
N PHE A 173 -13.00 19.64 -3.65
CA PHE A 173 -12.61 19.23 -2.30
C PHE A 173 -13.73 19.49 -1.31
N ASP A 174 -14.18 18.41 -0.68
CA ASP A 174 -15.13 18.45 0.43
C ASP A 174 -14.81 17.28 1.37
N ALA A 175 -14.59 17.57 2.65
CA ALA A 175 -14.26 16.56 3.66
C ALA A 175 -15.32 15.46 3.76
N ARG A 176 -16.58 15.76 3.45
CA ARG A 176 -17.70 14.80 3.44
C ARG A 176 -17.53 13.74 2.36
N LEU A 177 -17.03 14.11 1.16
CA LEU A 177 -16.75 13.18 0.06
C LEU A 177 -15.68 12.16 0.47
N ALA A 178 -14.50 12.66 0.83
CA ALA A 178 -13.38 11.80 1.19
C ALA A 178 -13.66 10.96 2.45
N SER A 179 -14.32 11.55 3.46
CA SER A 179 -14.73 10.83 4.68
C SER A 179 -15.79 9.77 4.40
N SER A 180 -16.72 10.03 3.49
CA SER A 180 -17.72 9.02 3.11
C SER A 180 -17.06 7.80 2.44
N ILE A 181 -16.03 8.01 1.62
CA ILE A 181 -15.29 6.90 1.01
C ILE A 181 -14.53 6.10 2.06
N THR A 182 -13.69 6.77 2.87
CA THR A 182 -12.82 6.08 3.81
C THR A 182 -13.56 5.45 4.97
N ARG A 183 -14.49 6.16 5.59
CA ARG A 183 -15.27 5.60 6.71
C ARG A 183 -16.18 4.46 6.27
N ARG A 184 -16.69 4.50 5.03
CA ARG A 184 -17.40 3.34 4.47
C ARG A 184 -16.47 2.16 4.28
N GLY A 185 -15.23 2.39 3.82
CA GLY A 185 -14.19 1.37 3.77
C GLY A 185 -13.89 0.77 5.16
N HIS A 186 -13.81 1.61 6.20
CA HIS A 186 -13.65 1.14 7.59
C HIS A 186 -14.80 0.24 8.04
N GLN A 187 -16.06 0.62 7.73
CA GLN A 187 -17.23 -0.20 8.04
C GLN A 187 -17.21 -1.52 7.29
N ILE A 188 -16.88 -1.48 5.99
CA ILE A 188 -16.83 -2.68 5.15
C ILE A 188 -15.77 -3.64 5.71
N LEU A 189 -14.56 -3.17 5.98
CA LEU A 189 -13.49 -4.02 6.51
C LEU A 189 -13.87 -4.61 7.90
N GLY A 190 -14.43 -3.79 8.79
CA GLY A 190 -14.87 -4.23 10.12
C GLY A 190 -15.97 -5.27 10.05
N ARG A 191 -17.02 -5.02 9.26
CA ARG A 191 -18.15 -5.96 9.10
C ARG A 191 -17.74 -7.25 8.37
N THR A 192 -16.79 -7.18 7.44
CA THR A 192 -16.22 -8.37 6.80
C THR A 192 -15.47 -9.22 7.82
N ARG A 193 -14.65 -8.61 8.69
CA ARG A 193 -14.01 -9.32 9.81
C ARG A 193 -15.06 -9.99 10.70
N ASP A 194 -16.06 -9.23 11.14
CA ASP A 194 -17.08 -9.74 12.07
C ASP A 194 -17.85 -10.93 11.48
N TYR A 195 -18.14 -10.90 10.18
CA TYR A 195 -18.73 -12.02 9.46
C TYR A 195 -17.83 -13.26 9.43
N ILE A 196 -16.54 -13.08 9.11
CA ILE A 196 -15.56 -14.17 9.05
C ILE A 196 -15.38 -14.81 10.43
N GLU A 197 -15.32 -13.99 11.48
CA GLU A 197 -15.18 -14.48 12.85
C GLU A 197 -16.44 -15.19 13.34
N ALA A 198 -17.64 -14.74 12.94
CA ALA A 198 -18.89 -15.43 13.21
C ALA A 198 -19.01 -16.78 12.46
N ALA A 199 -18.32 -16.94 11.34
CA ALA A 199 -18.21 -18.19 10.60
C ALA A 199 -17.18 -19.17 11.21
N GLY A 200 -16.53 -18.83 12.33
CA GLY A 200 -15.60 -19.70 13.05
C GLY A 200 -14.12 -19.53 12.67
N HIS A 201 -13.78 -18.62 11.76
CA HIS A 201 -12.41 -18.34 11.39
C HIS A 201 -11.87 -17.13 12.15
N ARG A 202 -10.55 -16.90 12.12
CA ARG A 202 -9.92 -15.80 12.83
C ARG A 202 -9.26 -14.81 11.88
N VAL A 203 -9.62 -13.53 11.99
CA VAL A 203 -8.94 -12.46 11.25
C VAL A 203 -7.76 -11.97 12.07
N ILE A 204 -6.54 -12.21 11.60
CA ILE A 204 -5.30 -11.88 12.30
C ILE A 204 -4.73 -10.51 11.91
N TYR A 205 -5.14 -9.95 10.75
CA TYR A 205 -4.72 -8.65 10.24
C TYR A 205 -5.68 -8.16 9.14
N GLY A 206 -5.69 -6.86 8.91
CA GLY A 206 -6.38 -6.26 7.76
C GLY A 206 -5.80 -4.88 7.45
N ASP A 207 -5.69 -4.56 6.17
CA ASP A 207 -5.11 -3.30 5.69
C ASP A 207 -5.94 -2.73 4.53
N THR A 208 -6.68 -1.70 4.84
CA THR A 208 -7.45 -0.87 3.90
C THR A 208 -8.53 -1.65 3.13
N ASP A 209 -8.15 -2.60 2.30
CA ASP A 209 -8.99 -3.37 1.38
C ASP A 209 -8.82 -4.88 1.50
N SER A 210 -7.90 -5.35 2.35
CA SER A 210 -7.61 -6.77 2.53
C SER A 210 -7.77 -7.24 3.98
N VAL A 211 -8.19 -8.50 4.15
CA VAL A 211 -8.23 -9.22 5.41
C VAL A 211 -7.42 -10.51 5.33
N PHE A 212 -6.67 -10.78 6.40
CA PHE A 212 -5.82 -11.95 6.56
C PHE A 212 -6.51 -12.92 7.52
N VAL A 213 -6.92 -14.05 7.01
CA VAL A 213 -7.77 -15.02 7.71
C VAL A 213 -6.97 -16.27 8.02
N TRP A 214 -6.83 -16.60 9.28
CA TRP A 214 -6.23 -17.85 9.70
C TRP A 214 -7.26 -18.98 9.69
N ILE A 215 -7.00 -20.00 8.87
CA ILE A 215 -7.84 -21.20 8.75
C ILE A 215 -7.23 -22.30 9.62
N HIS A 216 -7.44 -22.18 10.92
CA HIS A 216 -6.78 -23.03 11.93
C HIS A 216 -7.23 -24.49 11.92
N GLU A 217 -8.35 -24.78 11.27
CA GLU A 217 -8.88 -26.14 11.16
C GLU A 217 -8.40 -26.89 9.91
N ALA A 218 -7.78 -26.20 8.94
CA ALA A 218 -7.28 -26.83 7.73
C ALA A 218 -6.06 -27.71 8.06
N GLY A 219 -6.14 -28.98 7.65
CA GLY A 219 -5.04 -29.93 7.80
C GLY A 219 -4.03 -29.85 6.64
N ASP A 220 -4.45 -29.29 5.50
CA ASP A 220 -3.60 -29.14 4.33
C ASP A 220 -3.98 -27.92 3.47
N SER A 221 -3.19 -27.70 2.40
CA SER A 221 -3.39 -26.56 1.50
C SER A 221 -4.67 -26.65 0.68
N GLU A 222 -5.18 -27.86 0.36
CA GLU A 222 -6.41 -28.00 -0.44
C GLU A 222 -7.64 -27.64 0.40
N GLU A 223 -7.69 -28.08 1.66
CA GLU A 223 -8.72 -27.67 2.61
C GLU A 223 -8.74 -26.16 2.83
N ALA A 224 -7.55 -25.54 2.98
CA ALA A 224 -7.44 -24.10 3.10
C ALA A 224 -7.93 -23.36 1.84
N HIS A 225 -7.58 -23.85 0.64
CA HIS A 225 -8.06 -23.30 -0.62
C HIS A 225 -9.59 -23.45 -0.78
N GLN A 226 -10.15 -24.59 -0.35
CA GLN A 226 -11.59 -24.80 -0.36
C GLN A 226 -12.30 -23.79 0.55
N ALA A 227 -11.83 -23.63 1.78
CA ALA A 227 -12.35 -22.63 2.73
C ALA A 227 -12.28 -21.21 2.15
N GLY A 228 -11.17 -20.86 1.48
CA GLY A 228 -11.01 -19.57 0.82
C GLY A 228 -12.06 -19.31 -0.26
N ARG A 229 -12.30 -20.27 -1.14
CA ARG A 229 -13.33 -20.18 -2.19
C ARG A 229 -14.76 -20.10 -1.62
N GLU A 230 -15.00 -20.78 -0.51
CA GLU A 230 -16.29 -20.72 0.19
C GLU A 230 -16.53 -19.39 0.85
N LEU A 231 -15.54 -18.85 1.57
CA LEU A 231 -15.59 -17.52 2.17
C LEU A 231 -15.78 -16.43 1.12
N GLU A 232 -15.03 -16.47 0.02
CA GLU A 232 -15.17 -15.53 -1.09
C GLU A 232 -16.62 -15.49 -1.61
N ARG A 233 -17.21 -16.66 -1.92
CA ARG A 233 -18.60 -16.77 -2.42
C ARG A 233 -19.61 -16.30 -1.38
N ALA A 234 -19.45 -16.72 -0.12
CA ALA A 234 -20.35 -16.37 0.97
C ALA A 234 -20.34 -14.88 1.26
N LEU A 235 -19.14 -14.26 1.36
CA LEU A 235 -18.97 -12.82 1.61
C LEU A 235 -19.51 -11.96 0.46
N ASN A 236 -19.24 -12.33 -0.79
CA ASN A 236 -19.78 -11.62 -1.96
C ASN A 236 -21.31 -11.68 -2.00
N LYS A 237 -21.91 -12.83 -1.66
CA LYS A 237 -23.36 -12.95 -1.55
C LYS A 237 -23.88 -12.10 -0.38
N TRP A 238 -23.28 -12.23 0.79
CA TRP A 238 -23.69 -11.51 1.99
C TRP A 238 -23.66 -10.00 1.79
N TRP A 239 -22.61 -9.44 1.18
CA TRP A 239 -22.52 -8.00 0.91
C TRP A 239 -23.61 -7.52 -0.05
N ARG A 240 -23.95 -8.29 -1.09
CA ARG A 240 -25.08 -7.94 -1.97
C ARG A 240 -26.40 -7.88 -1.20
N ASP A 241 -26.69 -8.94 -0.43
CA ASP A 241 -27.93 -9.04 0.32
C ASP A 241 -28.03 -7.94 1.39
N GLU A 242 -26.93 -7.64 2.07
CA GLU A 242 -26.87 -6.67 3.14
C GLU A 242 -27.04 -5.22 2.65
N LEU A 243 -26.41 -4.87 1.54
CA LEU A 243 -26.56 -3.51 0.96
C LEU A 243 -27.92 -3.30 0.31
N ALA A 244 -28.50 -4.34 -0.28
CA ALA A 244 -29.88 -4.30 -0.77
C ALA A 244 -30.86 -4.11 0.39
N ARG A 245 -30.68 -4.81 1.51
CA ARG A 245 -31.54 -4.73 2.69
C ARG A 245 -31.44 -3.40 3.43
N GLU A 246 -30.20 -2.91 3.67
CA GLU A 246 -29.95 -1.74 4.52
C GLU A 246 -30.11 -0.42 3.77
N PHE A 247 -29.67 -0.37 2.52
CA PHE A 247 -29.59 0.87 1.74
C PHE A 247 -30.40 0.86 0.44
N GLN A 248 -31.05 -0.26 0.08
CA GLN A 248 -31.69 -0.47 -1.22
C GLN A 248 -30.71 -0.14 -2.38
N LEU A 249 -29.48 -0.66 -2.28
CA LEU A 249 -28.41 -0.46 -3.24
C LEU A 249 -27.98 -1.78 -3.88
N ASP A 250 -27.70 -1.72 -5.18
CA ASP A 250 -27.00 -2.79 -5.88
C ASP A 250 -25.50 -2.69 -5.59
N SER A 251 -24.97 -3.73 -4.95
CA SER A 251 -23.54 -3.79 -4.60
C SER A 251 -22.68 -4.12 -5.79
N VAL A 252 -21.65 -3.31 -6.02
CA VAL A 252 -20.53 -3.63 -6.92
C VAL A 252 -19.24 -3.97 -6.14
N LEU A 253 -19.36 -4.20 -4.84
CA LEU A 253 -18.25 -4.73 -4.04
C LEU A 253 -17.95 -6.15 -4.49
N GLU A 254 -16.69 -6.44 -4.75
CA GLU A 254 -16.18 -7.75 -5.12
C GLU A 254 -14.96 -8.06 -4.27
N LEU A 255 -15.05 -9.14 -3.50
CA LEU A 255 -13.96 -9.67 -2.71
C LEU A 255 -13.36 -10.86 -3.48
N GLU A 256 -12.05 -10.90 -3.60
CA GLU A 256 -11.31 -11.97 -4.27
C GLU A 256 -10.43 -12.73 -3.27
N PHE A 257 -10.38 -14.04 -3.38
CA PHE A 257 -9.37 -14.85 -2.72
C PHE A 257 -8.06 -14.73 -3.49
N GLU A 258 -7.16 -13.85 -3.02
CA GLU A 258 -5.95 -13.45 -3.73
C GLU A 258 -4.77 -14.38 -3.49
N THR A 259 -4.53 -14.75 -2.23
CA THR A 259 -3.30 -15.47 -1.85
C THR A 259 -3.55 -16.41 -0.68
N HIS A 260 -2.96 -17.60 -0.75
CA HIS A 260 -2.81 -18.54 0.36
C HIS A 260 -1.34 -18.57 0.79
N TYR A 261 -1.07 -18.21 2.04
CA TYR A 261 0.18 -18.45 2.72
C TYR A 261 0.12 -19.79 3.44
N GLN A 262 0.96 -20.75 3.05
CA GLN A 262 1.07 -22.04 3.74
C GLN A 262 1.58 -21.84 5.17
N ARG A 263 2.59 -20.96 5.32
CA ARG A 263 3.06 -20.44 6.60
C ARG A 263 3.17 -18.91 6.53
N PHE A 264 2.82 -18.24 7.61
CA PHE A 264 2.76 -16.79 7.68
C PHE A 264 3.32 -16.30 9.02
N LEU A 265 4.14 -15.26 8.98
CA LEU A 265 4.70 -14.62 10.17
C LEU A 265 4.28 -13.15 10.21
N MET A 266 3.62 -12.78 11.27
CA MET A 266 3.36 -11.41 11.66
C MET A 266 4.31 -11.04 12.80
N PRO A 267 5.37 -10.24 12.56
CA PRO A 267 6.33 -9.91 13.61
C PRO A 267 5.74 -8.87 14.58
N THR A 268 6.31 -8.82 15.77
CA THR A 268 6.02 -7.77 16.76
C THR A 268 6.62 -6.42 16.32
N VAL A 269 6.08 -5.34 16.88
CA VAL A 269 6.73 -4.03 16.85
C VAL A 269 7.87 -4.03 17.86
N ARG A 270 9.04 -3.57 17.46
CA ARG A 270 10.23 -3.52 18.32
C ARG A 270 9.92 -2.88 19.68
N GLY A 271 10.22 -3.63 20.75
CA GLY A 271 10.00 -3.19 22.14
C GLY A 271 8.51 -3.18 22.57
N SER A 272 7.66 -3.92 21.88
CA SER A 272 6.23 -4.04 22.20
C SER A 272 5.71 -5.43 21.82
N ASP A 273 4.73 -5.92 22.55
CA ASP A 273 4.01 -7.17 22.22
C ASP A 273 2.95 -6.98 21.12
N LYS A 274 2.81 -5.75 20.61
CA LYS A 274 1.85 -5.47 19.52
C LYS A 274 2.40 -5.94 18.19
N GLY A 275 1.53 -6.50 17.36
CA GLY A 275 1.89 -6.89 16.00
C GLY A 275 2.24 -5.69 15.13
N SER A 276 3.13 -5.90 14.19
CA SER A 276 3.53 -4.86 13.24
C SER A 276 2.40 -4.59 12.23
N LYS A 277 2.37 -3.37 11.69
CA LYS A 277 1.46 -3.00 10.60
C LYS A 277 2.25 -2.91 9.30
N LYS A 278 1.73 -3.51 8.22
CA LYS A 278 2.34 -3.52 6.88
C LYS A 278 3.71 -4.21 6.78
N ARG A 279 4.05 -5.06 7.75
CA ARG A 279 5.31 -5.81 7.80
C ARG A 279 5.00 -7.26 8.14
N TYR A 280 5.23 -8.15 7.19
CA TYR A 280 5.01 -9.59 7.34
C TYR A 280 5.81 -10.39 6.34
N ALA A 281 5.92 -11.67 6.58
CA ALA A 281 6.50 -12.64 5.64
C ALA A 281 5.65 -13.91 5.60
N GLY A 282 5.81 -14.69 4.54
CA GLY A 282 5.16 -16.00 4.46
C GLY A 282 5.66 -16.81 3.28
N VAL A 283 5.22 -18.06 3.25
CA VAL A 283 5.51 -19.03 2.18
C VAL A 283 4.25 -19.18 1.32
N VAL A 284 4.39 -18.97 0.04
CA VAL A 284 3.34 -19.23 -0.97
C VAL A 284 3.81 -20.28 -1.94
N SER A 285 2.92 -21.21 -2.32
CA SER A 285 3.21 -22.18 -3.38
C SER A 285 2.67 -21.67 -4.71
N ARG A 286 3.52 -21.63 -5.73
CA ARG A 286 3.12 -21.29 -7.12
C ARG A 286 3.69 -22.34 -8.07
N GLY A 287 2.79 -23.07 -8.74
CA GLY A 287 3.20 -24.11 -9.69
C GLY A 287 3.99 -25.27 -9.04
N GLY A 288 3.76 -25.56 -7.76
CA GLY A 288 4.45 -26.59 -7.01
C GLY A 288 5.82 -26.15 -6.43
N GLU A 289 6.21 -24.89 -6.60
CA GLU A 289 7.41 -24.31 -5.99
C GLU A 289 7.04 -23.38 -4.85
N ASP A 290 7.64 -23.59 -3.69
CA ASP A 290 7.47 -22.74 -2.53
C ASP A 290 8.37 -21.50 -2.62
N ARG A 291 7.77 -20.34 -2.40
CA ARG A 291 8.45 -19.04 -2.47
C ARG A 291 8.22 -18.24 -1.21
N LEU A 292 9.30 -17.67 -0.71
CA LEU A 292 9.25 -16.71 0.38
C LEU A 292 8.79 -15.34 -0.15
N VAL A 293 7.78 -14.79 0.49
CA VAL A 293 7.25 -13.45 0.22
C VAL A 293 7.46 -12.57 1.45
N PHE A 294 8.01 -11.38 1.23
CA PHE A 294 8.25 -10.40 2.27
C PHE A 294 7.54 -9.08 1.93
N LYS A 295 6.92 -8.48 2.91
CA LYS A 295 6.30 -7.15 2.78
C LYS A 295 6.80 -6.23 3.88
N GLY A 296 7.32 -5.06 3.48
CA GLY A 296 7.74 -3.99 4.39
C GLY A 296 8.89 -4.32 5.35
N LEU A 297 9.41 -5.53 5.32
CA LEU A 297 10.52 -6.00 6.15
C LEU A 297 11.88 -5.53 5.61
N GLU A 298 12.94 -5.77 6.37
CA GLU A 298 14.27 -5.22 6.13
C GLU A 298 14.89 -5.70 4.80
N ASN A 299 14.68 -6.96 4.44
CA ASN A 299 15.24 -7.56 3.22
C ASN A 299 14.73 -6.94 1.91
N VAL A 300 13.54 -6.31 1.92
CA VAL A 300 12.99 -5.60 0.75
C VAL A 300 13.30 -4.10 0.76
N ARG A 301 13.95 -3.59 1.80
CA ARG A 301 14.29 -2.18 1.95
C ARG A 301 15.69 -1.88 1.43
N THR A 302 15.82 -0.79 0.68
CA THR A 302 17.10 -0.36 0.10
C THR A 302 17.99 0.42 1.07
N ASP A 303 17.45 0.82 2.23
CA ASP A 303 18.19 1.57 3.27
C ASP A 303 18.76 0.67 4.38
N TRP A 304 18.70 -0.66 4.18
CA TRP A 304 19.33 -1.66 5.03
C TRP A 304 20.56 -2.28 4.35
N THR A 305 21.52 -2.75 5.15
CA THR A 305 22.74 -3.37 4.66
C THR A 305 22.45 -4.70 3.96
N ARG A 306 23.39 -5.15 3.12
CA ARG A 306 23.30 -6.48 2.51
C ARG A 306 23.34 -7.57 3.57
N LEU A 307 24.20 -7.43 4.59
CA LEU A 307 24.24 -8.33 5.74
C LEU A 307 22.85 -8.57 6.34
N ALA A 308 22.13 -7.50 6.70
CA ALA A 308 20.82 -7.61 7.34
C ALA A 308 19.76 -8.26 6.43
N ARG A 309 19.81 -7.94 5.14
CA ARG A 309 18.86 -8.50 4.17
C ARG A 309 19.09 -10.00 3.96
N ASP A 310 20.34 -10.41 3.78
CA ASP A 310 20.70 -11.81 3.60
C ASP A 310 20.44 -12.61 4.89
N PHE A 311 20.77 -12.02 6.05
CA PHE A 311 20.49 -12.61 7.36
C PHE A 311 18.99 -12.83 7.57
N GLN A 312 18.14 -11.84 7.29
CA GLN A 312 16.69 -11.97 7.43
C GLN A 312 16.13 -13.03 6.50
N LEU A 313 16.55 -13.04 5.24
CA LEU A 313 16.10 -14.01 4.25
C LEU A 313 16.35 -15.44 4.71
N GLU A 314 17.58 -15.74 5.12
CA GLU A 314 17.96 -17.09 5.53
C GLU A 314 17.36 -17.47 6.91
N LEU A 315 17.30 -16.53 7.85
CA LEU A 315 16.70 -16.77 9.16
C LEU A 315 15.23 -17.13 9.03
N TYR A 316 14.46 -16.33 8.26
CA TYR A 316 13.04 -16.60 8.04
C TYR A 316 12.79 -17.87 7.23
N ARG A 317 13.68 -18.19 6.26
CA ARG A 317 13.62 -19.47 5.54
C ARG A 317 13.71 -20.64 6.53
N ARG A 318 14.70 -20.61 7.44
CA ARG A 318 14.88 -21.65 8.45
C ARG A 318 13.66 -21.80 9.35
N VAL A 319 13.12 -20.68 9.83
CA VAL A 319 11.92 -20.67 10.68
C VAL A 319 10.71 -21.27 9.95
N PHE A 320 10.49 -20.90 8.70
CA PHE A 320 9.38 -21.45 7.92
C PHE A 320 9.55 -22.91 7.53
N MET A 321 10.78 -23.41 7.46
CA MET A 321 11.08 -24.82 7.13
C MET A 321 11.35 -25.69 8.39
N ASP A 322 11.08 -25.15 9.59
CA ASP A 322 11.36 -25.80 10.87
C ASP A 322 12.83 -26.28 11.02
N GLU A 323 13.75 -25.56 10.39
CA GLU A 323 15.19 -25.81 10.50
C GLU A 323 15.79 -25.11 11.74
N PRO A 324 16.82 -25.70 12.39
CA PRO A 324 17.53 -25.04 13.47
C PRO A 324 18.18 -23.72 13.00
N PHE A 325 17.97 -22.64 13.74
CA PHE A 325 18.44 -21.31 13.36
C PHE A 325 19.40 -20.66 14.38
N GLU A 326 19.47 -21.12 15.62
CA GLU A 326 20.30 -20.52 16.66
C GLU A 326 21.79 -20.58 16.32
N ASP A 327 22.25 -21.70 15.74
CA ASP A 327 23.64 -21.84 15.30
C ASP A 327 23.95 -20.92 14.12
N TYR A 328 23.02 -20.74 13.21
CA TYR A 328 23.15 -19.78 12.12
C TYR A 328 23.31 -18.35 12.65
N VAL A 329 22.48 -17.93 13.62
CA VAL A 329 22.58 -16.60 14.24
C VAL A 329 23.96 -16.41 14.89
N ARG A 330 24.44 -17.42 15.64
CA ARG A 330 25.77 -17.39 16.27
C ARG A 330 26.90 -17.31 15.23
N GLN A 331 26.83 -18.09 14.16
CA GLN A 331 27.82 -18.08 13.07
C GLN A 331 27.90 -16.74 12.37
N VAL A 332 26.75 -16.14 11.98
CA VAL A 332 26.72 -14.84 11.32
C VAL A 332 27.27 -13.74 12.23
N THR A 333 26.92 -13.78 13.51
CA THR A 333 27.42 -12.81 14.51
C THR A 333 28.93 -12.93 14.72
N ALA A 334 29.44 -14.16 14.79
CA ALA A 334 30.88 -14.43 14.92
C ALA A 334 31.65 -13.97 13.66
N ALA A 335 31.18 -14.31 12.48
CA ALA A 335 31.76 -13.88 11.20
C ALA A 335 31.79 -12.35 11.03
N LEU A 336 30.71 -11.68 11.48
CA LEU A 336 30.68 -10.23 11.50
C LEU A 336 31.77 -9.62 12.41
N ARG A 337 31.90 -10.12 13.64
CA ARG A 337 32.92 -9.67 14.59
C ARG A 337 34.34 -9.98 14.15
N ALA A 338 34.52 -11.03 13.34
CA ALA A 338 35.81 -11.37 12.74
C ALA A 338 36.16 -10.53 11.51
N GLY A 339 35.28 -9.63 11.04
CA GLY A 339 35.48 -8.81 9.84
C GLY A 339 35.26 -9.57 8.52
N GLU A 340 34.78 -10.78 8.54
CA GLU A 340 34.55 -11.60 7.34
C GLU A 340 33.40 -11.09 6.46
N ARG A 341 32.58 -10.17 7.00
CA ARG A 341 31.39 -9.63 6.34
C ARG A 341 31.48 -8.13 6.06
N ASP A 342 32.66 -7.52 6.08
CA ASP A 342 32.86 -6.07 5.92
C ASP A 342 32.28 -5.52 4.63
N ALA A 343 32.40 -6.25 3.53
CA ALA A 343 31.83 -5.87 2.23
C ALA A 343 30.27 -5.76 2.23
N ASP A 344 29.60 -6.41 3.19
CA ASP A 344 28.15 -6.43 3.30
C ASP A 344 27.59 -5.35 4.25
N LEU A 345 28.47 -4.52 4.85
CA LEU A 345 28.11 -3.53 5.88
C LEU A 345 27.80 -2.14 5.32
N VAL A 346 27.85 -1.98 4.01
CA VAL A 346 27.63 -0.69 3.36
C VAL A 346 26.15 -0.34 3.36
N TYR A 347 25.84 0.80 3.97
CA TYR A 347 24.55 1.44 3.82
C TYR A 347 24.51 2.30 2.57
N ARG A 348 23.34 2.39 1.96
CA ARG A 348 23.10 3.23 0.79
C ARG A 348 21.84 4.07 0.97
N LYS A 349 21.98 5.41 0.92
CA LYS A 349 20.85 6.32 1.10
C LYS A 349 20.90 7.51 0.17
N ARG A 350 19.74 7.91 -0.36
CA ARG A 350 19.66 9.03 -1.31
C ARG A 350 19.68 10.38 -0.58
N LEU A 351 20.52 11.30 -1.04
CA LEU A 351 20.57 12.67 -0.53
C LEU A 351 19.39 13.48 -1.10
N ARG A 352 18.38 13.75 -0.27
CA ARG A 352 17.13 14.39 -0.72
C ARG A 352 17.20 15.91 -0.81
N ARG A 353 18.08 16.55 -0.04
CA ARG A 353 18.28 17.99 0.03
C ARG A 353 19.75 18.33 -0.25
N ARG A 354 20.08 19.61 -0.36
CA ARG A 354 21.50 20.04 -0.36
C ARG A 354 22.11 19.80 1.02
N LEU A 355 23.41 19.63 1.12
CA LEU A 355 24.09 19.35 2.40
C LEU A 355 23.88 20.49 3.42
N ASP A 356 23.87 21.74 2.97
CA ASP A 356 23.66 22.94 3.80
C ASP A 356 22.24 23.01 4.40
N ASP A 357 21.25 22.35 3.78
CA ASP A 357 19.86 22.37 4.25
C ASP A 357 19.64 21.48 5.49
N TYR A 358 20.63 20.65 5.86
CA TYR A 358 20.56 19.77 7.03
C TYR A 358 21.15 20.44 8.28
N GLN A 359 20.44 21.40 8.87
CA GLN A 359 20.92 22.16 10.04
C GLN A 359 20.57 21.48 11.37
N ARG A 360 19.43 20.79 11.46
CA ARG A 360 18.99 20.06 12.66
C ARG A 360 18.92 18.56 12.34
N ASN A 361 19.29 17.70 13.30
CA ASN A 361 19.29 16.24 13.15
C ASN A 361 19.99 15.76 11.86
N VAL A 362 21.31 15.82 11.86
CA VAL A 362 22.13 15.40 10.71
C VAL A 362 22.17 13.87 10.62
N PRO A 363 21.49 13.24 9.63
CA PRO A 363 21.46 11.79 9.51
C PRO A 363 22.84 11.21 9.14
N PRO A 364 23.13 9.93 9.42
CA PRO A 364 24.43 9.30 9.16
C PRO A 364 24.95 9.48 7.71
N HIS A 365 24.11 9.30 6.70
CA HIS A 365 24.50 9.51 5.30
C HIS A 365 24.89 10.96 4.97
N VAL A 366 24.35 11.95 5.70
CA VAL A 366 24.72 13.36 5.55
C VAL A 366 26.05 13.63 6.26
N GLN A 367 26.28 12.99 7.42
CA GLN A 367 27.59 13.06 8.10
C GLN A 367 28.70 12.53 7.19
N ALA A 368 28.51 11.34 6.62
CA ALA A 368 29.45 10.75 5.66
C ALA A 368 29.66 11.64 4.43
N ALA A 369 28.59 12.24 3.88
CA ALA A 369 28.73 13.15 2.73
C ALA A 369 29.51 14.43 3.06
N ARG A 370 29.37 14.99 4.27
CA ARG A 370 30.18 16.11 4.73
C ARG A 370 31.65 15.74 4.94
N LEU A 371 31.90 14.52 5.41
CA LEU A 371 33.28 14.00 5.49
C LEU A 371 33.94 13.85 4.11
N CYS A 372 33.17 13.55 3.07
CA CYS A 372 33.69 13.56 1.70
C CYS A 372 34.26 14.96 1.35
N GLU A 373 33.54 16.04 1.64
CA GLU A 373 33.96 17.39 1.39
C GLU A 373 35.24 17.74 2.19
N GLN A 374 35.26 17.44 3.47
CA GLN A 374 36.41 17.69 4.36
C GLN A 374 37.67 16.92 3.95
N ARG A 375 37.52 15.75 3.34
CA ARG A 375 38.63 14.85 2.96
C ARG A 375 39.01 14.99 1.48
N GLY A 376 38.45 15.92 0.73
CA GLY A 376 38.71 16.11 -0.69
C GLY A 376 38.21 14.94 -1.58
N LEU A 377 37.26 14.18 -1.10
CA LEU A 377 36.59 13.11 -1.86
C LEU A 377 35.46 13.67 -2.73
N PRO A 378 34.99 12.94 -3.77
CA PRO A 378 33.83 13.36 -4.55
C PRO A 378 32.61 13.60 -3.67
N VAL A 379 32.11 14.85 -3.66
CA VAL A 379 30.96 15.23 -2.81
C VAL A 379 29.64 14.82 -3.47
N PRO A 380 28.78 14.01 -2.81
CA PRO A 380 27.48 13.64 -3.33
C PRO A 380 26.57 14.86 -3.51
N ARG A 381 25.94 14.99 -4.68
CA ARG A 381 24.98 16.07 -4.99
C ARG A 381 23.56 15.68 -4.58
N ARG A 382 22.68 16.67 -4.46
CA ARG A 382 21.24 16.40 -4.27
C ARG A 382 20.73 15.41 -5.32
N GLY A 383 20.04 14.36 -4.85
CA GLY A 383 19.55 13.27 -5.69
C GLY A 383 20.51 12.11 -5.88
N SER A 384 21.80 12.25 -5.52
CA SER A 384 22.77 11.15 -5.56
C SER A 384 22.61 10.20 -4.39
N TRP A 385 23.13 8.99 -4.57
CA TRP A 385 23.27 8.01 -3.49
C TRP A 385 24.55 8.29 -2.70
N VAL A 386 24.45 8.15 -1.38
CA VAL A 386 25.57 8.18 -0.44
C VAL A 386 25.76 6.77 0.08
N GLU A 387 26.95 6.22 -0.12
CA GLU A 387 27.38 4.94 0.44
C GLU A 387 28.26 5.21 1.66
N TYR A 388 27.90 4.60 2.78
CA TYR A 388 28.59 4.83 4.05
C TYR A 388 28.61 3.60 4.91
N VAL A 389 29.57 3.54 5.81
CA VAL A 389 29.71 2.52 6.86
C VAL A 389 29.65 3.19 8.23
N ILE A 390 29.36 2.40 9.25
CA ILE A 390 29.41 2.86 10.63
C ILE A 390 30.74 2.39 11.24
N THR A 391 31.49 3.35 11.74
CA THR A 391 32.77 3.14 12.42
C THR A 391 32.65 3.55 13.89
N THR A 392 33.65 3.24 14.69
CA THR A 392 33.75 3.69 16.08
C THR A 392 33.79 5.23 16.24
N ALA A 393 34.06 5.97 15.14
CA ALA A 393 33.99 7.43 15.08
C ALA A 393 32.68 7.95 14.49
N GLY A 394 31.70 7.07 14.14
CA GLY A 394 30.42 7.42 13.54
C GLY A 394 30.34 7.03 12.07
N ALA A 395 29.45 7.72 11.31
CA ALA A 395 29.22 7.39 9.90
C ALA A 395 30.33 7.97 9.01
N GLU A 396 31.01 7.12 8.26
CA GLU A 396 32.09 7.48 7.34
C GLU A 396 31.81 7.04 5.90
N PRO A 397 32.38 7.73 4.89
CA PRO A 397 32.27 7.32 3.49
C PRO A 397 32.79 5.89 3.28
N ALA A 398 32.00 5.03 2.62
CA ALA A 398 32.35 3.62 2.42
C ALA A 398 33.65 3.44 1.60
N GLN A 399 33.97 4.37 0.71
CA GLN A 399 35.18 4.33 -0.11
C GLN A 399 36.49 4.68 0.64
N ALA A 400 36.39 5.30 1.81
CA ALA A 400 37.57 5.74 2.57
C ALA A 400 37.25 5.85 4.08
N PRO A 401 36.89 4.76 4.77
CA PRO A 401 36.77 4.77 6.22
C PRO A 401 38.16 4.91 6.86
N LEU A 402 38.26 5.71 7.91
CA LEU A 402 39.52 5.92 8.64
C LEU A 402 39.51 5.23 10.02
N ALA A 403 38.36 5.18 10.67
CA ALA A 403 38.20 4.48 11.94
C ALA A 403 37.79 3.01 11.73
N PRO A 404 38.06 2.13 12.70
CA PRO A 404 37.59 0.74 12.67
C PRO A 404 36.07 0.64 12.58
N LEU A 405 35.56 -0.37 11.90
CA LEU A 405 34.13 -0.65 11.82
C LEU A 405 33.57 -0.96 13.22
N ASP A 406 32.38 -0.45 13.52
CA ASP A 406 31.70 -0.71 14.78
C ASP A 406 30.79 -1.94 14.65
N TYR A 407 31.36 -3.14 14.75
CA TYR A 407 30.63 -4.40 14.60
C TYR A 407 29.52 -4.56 15.61
N GLU A 408 29.67 -4.07 16.85
CA GLU A 408 28.62 -4.19 17.85
C GLU A 408 27.39 -3.34 17.48
N GLN A 409 27.60 -2.16 16.92
CA GLN A 409 26.48 -1.37 16.41
C GLN A 409 25.73 -2.08 15.26
N TYR A 410 26.46 -2.82 14.41
CA TYR A 410 25.81 -3.64 13.36
C TYR A 410 25.05 -4.81 13.97
N VAL A 411 25.56 -5.49 15.00
CA VAL A 411 24.81 -6.52 15.72
C VAL A 411 23.52 -5.94 16.30
N GLU A 412 23.62 -4.87 17.07
CA GLU A 412 22.49 -4.24 17.77
C GLU A 412 21.44 -3.62 16.83
N ARG A 413 21.87 -3.08 15.68
CA ARG A 413 20.99 -2.32 14.79
C ARG A 413 20.55 -3.05 13.54
N GLN A 414 21.25 -4.13 13.15
CA GLN A 414 20.98 -4.84 11.91
C GLN A 414 20.60 -6.30 12.12
N LEU A 415 21.21 -7.02 13.07
CA LEU A 415 20.92 -8.44 13.31
C LEU A 415 19.86 -8.63 14.39
N GLN A 416 20.07 -8.05 15.56
CA GLN A 416 19.18 -8.23 16.71
C GLN A 416 17.71 -7.85 16.41
N PRO A 417 17.39 -6.69 15.76
CA PRO A 417 15.99 -6.36 15.49
C PRO A 417 15.29 -7.31 14.52
N VAL A 418 16.05 -8.03 13.71
CA VAL A 418 15.53 -9.05 12.80
C VAL A 418 15.25 -10.34 13.57
N ALA A 419 16.17 -10.74 14.47
CA ALA A 419 16.01 -11.92 15.31
C ALA A 419 14.90 -11.74 16.36
N ASP A 420 14.81 -10.58 16.99
CA ASP A 420 13.76 -10.26 17.99
C ASP A 420 12.33 -10.22 17.40
N GLY A 421 12.20 -10.21 16.08
CA GLY A 421 10.91 -10.18 15.38
C GLY A 421 10.28 -11.56 15.15
N ILE A 422 10.98 -12.63 15.53
CA ILE A 422 10.55 -14.02 15.45
C ILE A 422 10.15 -14.51 16.83
#